data_1a8bd3112ae6fc33b545d6b25a4d245a
#
_entry.id   1a8bd3112ae6fc33b545d6b25a4d245a
#
_cell.length_a   1.000
_cell.length_b   1.000
_cell.length_c   1.000
_cell.angle_alpha   90.00
_cell.angle_beta   90.00
_cell.angle_gamma   90.00
#
_symmetry.space_group_name_H-M   'P 1'
#
loop_
_entity.id
_entity.type
_entity.pdbx_description
1 polymer ?
#
loop_
_entity_poly.entity_id
_entity_poly.type
_entity_poly.pdbx_seq_one_letter_code
_entity_poly.pdbx_strand_id
1 'polypeptide(L)'
;MIDIATLQALNTPTREERLENLQKAVQTASFPEANPVYINCHIHTTYSFSPYSPAAAVFAAKAEGLCTAGIVDHDTTAGAEEF
;
A
#
# COMPACT_ATOMS: atom_id res chain seq x y z
N MET A 1 -11.11 -4.23 0.37
CA MET A 1 -10.74 -3.55 -0.89
C MET A 1 -10.60 -2.05 -0.64
N ILE A 2 -9.63 -1.44 -1.27
CA ILE A 2 -9.43 0.01 -1.15
C ILE A 2 -10.45 0.75 -2.02
N ASP A 3 -11.09 1.78 -1.49
CA ASP A 3 -12.02 2.60 -2.29
C ASP A 3 -11.29 3.68 -3.08
N ILE A 4 -11.99 4.31 -4.04
CA ILE A 4 -11.39 5.29 -4.94
C ILE A 4 -10.88 6.51 -4.18
N ALA A 5 -11.63 7.01 -3.20
CA ALA A 5 -11.23 8.20 -2.44
C ALA A 5 -9.95 7.93 -1.64
N THR A 6 -9.86 6.77 -1.00
CA THR A 6 -8.67 6.37 -0.26
C THR A 6 -7.47 6.17 -1.20
N LEU A 7 -7.70 5.53 -2.34
CA LEU A 7 -6.63 5.36 -3.34
C LEU A 7 -6.09 6.70 -3.82
N GLN A 8 -6.96 7.67 -4.11
CA GLN A 8 -6.55 9.00 -4.53
C GLN A 8 -5.73 9.71 -3.45
N ALA A 9 -6.13 9.60 -2.19
CA ALA A 9 -5.39 10.20 -1.07
C ALA A 9 -4.01 9.56 -0.89
N LEU A 10 -3.88 8.26 -1.19
CA LEU A 10 -2.63 7.52 -1.04
C LEU A 10 -1.76 7.52 -2.31
N ASN A 11 -2.24 8.17 -3.38
CA ASN A 11 -1.52 8.28 -4.65
C ASN A 11 -1.14 9.74 -4.99
N THR A 12 -1.09 10.63 -4.01
CA THR A 12 -0.70 12.02 -4.23
C THR A 12 0.74 12.12 -4.73
N PRO A 13 1.14 13.24 -5.37
CA PRO A 13 2.44 13.34 -6.04
C PRO A 13 3.66 13.22 -5.13
N THR A 14 3.57 13.64 -3.85
CA THR A 14 4.73 13.61 -2.96
C THR A 14 4.65 12.47 -1.97
N ARG A 15 5.80 11.88 -1.64
CA ARG A 15 5.87 10.81 -0.65
C ARG A 15 5.44 11.29 0.73
N GLU A 16 5.80 12.51 1.10
CA GLU A 16 5.43 13.11 2.39
C GLU A 16 3.91 13.16 2.57
N GLU A 17 3.19 13.61 1.54
CA GLU A 17 1.73 13.65 1.56
C GLU A 17 1.14 12.24 1.63
N ARG A 18 1.71 11.29 0.88
CA ARG A 18 1.21 9.91 0.88
C ARG A 18 1.36 9.28 2.25
N LEU A 19 2.49 9.47 2.92
CA LEU A 19 2.72 8.91 4.26
C LEU A 19 1.82 9.57 5.31
N GLU A 20 1.62 10.89 5.23
CA GLU A 20 0.70 11.58 6.11
C GLU A 20 -0.74 11.09 5.91
N ASN A 21 -1.17 10.95 4.66
CA ASN A 21 -2.51 10.45 4.34
C ASN A 21 -2.69 9.00 4.76
N LEU A 22 -1.64 8.17 4.63
CA LEU A 22 -1.66 6.79 5.10
C LEU A 22 -1.88 6.73 6.60
N GLN A 23 -1.17 7.54 7.37
CA GLN A 23 -1.34 7.60 8.82
C GLN A 23 -2.77 7.93 9.20
N LYS A 24 -3.37 8.92 8.55
CA LYS A 24 -4.77 9.31 8.79
C LYS A 24 -5.74 8.19 8.40
N ALA A 25 -5.52 7.56 7.25
CA ALA A 25 -6.39 6.49 6.76
C ALA A 25 -6.36 5.29 7.69
N VAL A 26 -5.20 4.91 8.19
CA VAL A 26 -5.05 3.78 9.12
C VAL A 26 -5.76 4.06 10.45
N GLN A 27 -5.73 5.31 10.93
CA GLN A 27 -6.40 5.69 12.17
C GLN A 27 -7.91 5.63 12.09
N THR A 28 -8.48 5.87 10.91
CA THR A 28 -9.94 5.93 10.71
C THR A 28 -10.55 4.67 10.12
N ALA A 29 -9.74 3.82 9.48
CA ALA A 29 -10.22 2.60 8.84
C ALA A 29 -10.34 1.46 9.85
N SER A 30 -11.28 0.54 9.55
CA SER A 30 -11.42 -0.72 10.26
C SER A 30 -10.83 -1.81 9.38
N PHE A 31 -9.87 -2.57 9.93
CA PHE A 31 -9.19 -3.62 9.16
C PHE A 31 -9.57 -4.99 9.67
N PRO A 32 -9.63 -6.01 8.78
CA PRO A 32 -9.80 -7.39 9.22
C PRO A 32 -8.56 -7.85 9.97
N GLU A 33 -8.73 -8.83 10.85
CA GLU A 33 -7.61 -9.48 11.50
C GLU A 33 -6.75 -10.18 10.44
N ALA A 34 -5.42 -10.06 10.55
CA ALA A 34 -4.51 -10.67 9.61
C ALA A 34 -4.60 -12.19 9.66
N ASN A 35 -4.75 -12.84 8.50
CA ASN A 35 -4.78 -14.28 8.39
C ASN A 35 -3.34 -14.79 8.23
N PRO A 36 -2.84 -15.67 9.10
CA PRO A 36 -1.44 -16.10 9.06
C PRO A 36 -1.02 -16.86 7.80
N VAL A 37 -2.00 -17.34 7.00
CA VAL A 37 -1.70 -17.99 5.71
C VAL A 37 -1.85 -17.04 4.51
N TYR A 38 -2.31 -15.80 4.72
CA TYR A 38 -2.46 -14.83 3.64
C TYR A 38 -1.19 -14.02 3.52
N ILE A 39 -0.40 -14.33 2.50
CA ILE A 39 0.84 -13.62 2.20
C ILE A 39 0.90 -13.28 0.71
N ASN A 40 1.52 -12.14 0.38
CA ASN A 40 1.81 -11.77 -1.00
C ASN A 40 3.15 -11.04 -1.01
N CYS A 41 4.18 -11.69 -1.52
CA CYS A 41 5.53 -11.14 -1.60
C CYS A 41 5.87 -10.67 -3.02
N HIS A 42 4.88 -10.49 -3.89
CA HIS A 42 5.08 -10.09 -5.28
C HIS A 42 4.11 -8.95 -5.65
N ILE A 43 4.22 -7.83 -4.93
CA ILE A 43 3.36 -6.67 -5.15
C ILE A 43 4.12 -5.62 -5.94
N HIS A 44 3.52 -5.11 -7.01
CA HIS A 44 4.06 -4.01 -7.81
C HIS A 44 3.44 -2.68 -7.39
N THR A 45 4.22 -1.60 -7.50
CA THR A 45 3.76 -0.24 -7.22
C THR A 45 3.76 0.61 -8.49
N THR A 46 3.50 1.91 -8.34
CA THR A 46 3.58 2.86 -9.46
C THR A 46 4.95 2.88 -10.13
N TYR A 47 6.00 2.38 -9.48
CA TYR A 47 7.32 2.21 -10.09
C TYR A 47 7.39 1.04 -11.07
N SER A 48 6.36 0.18 -11.12
CA SER A 48 6.28 -0.99 -12.01
C SER A 48 4.91 -1.15 -12.63
N PHE A 49 4.32 -0.05 -13.12
CA PHE A 49 3.05 -0.06 -13.86
C PHE A 49 1.82 -0.49 -13.06
N SER A 50 1.87 -0.40 -11.76
CA SER A 50 0.70 -0.62 -10.90
C SER A 50 0.03 0.73 -10.59
N PRO A 51 -1.30 0.77 -10.40
CA PRO A 51 -1.99 2.00 -10.02
C PRO A 51 -1.78 2.40 -8.56
N TYR A 52 -1.11 1.55 -7.76
CA TYR A 52 -0.92 1.80 -6.33
C TYR A 52 0.46 2.39 -6.05
N SER A 53 0.51 3.54 -5.36
CA SER A 53 1.76 4.01 -4.76
C SER A 53 2.22 2.99 -3.70
N PRO A 54 3.48 3.02 -3.24
CA PRO A 54 3.90 2.15 -2.15
C PRO A 54 2.99 2.26 -0.92
N ALA A 55 2.58 3.47 -0.54
CA ALA A 55 1.66 3.68 0.59
C ALA A 55 0.29 3.05 0.33
N ALA A 56 -0.26 3.22 -0.88
CA ALA A 56 -1.54 2.62 -1.24
C ALA A 56 -1.47 1.10 -1.27
N ALA A 57 -0.35 0.54 -1.73
CA ALA A 57 -0.15 -0.92 -1.75
C ALA A 57 -0.14 -1.50 -0.34
N VAL A 58 0.52 -0.85 0.61
CA VAL A 58 0.52 -1.27 2.02
C VAL A 58 -0.90 -1.24 2.60
N PHE A 59 -1.62 -0.15 2.37
CA PHE A 59 -2.99 -0.02 2.86
C PHE A 59 -3.90 -1.12 2.28
N ALA A 60 -3.80 -1.36 0.97
CA ALA A 60 -4.59 -2.40 0.31
C ALA A 60 -4.28 -3.79 0.86
N ALA A 61 -3.00 -4.10 1.10
CA ALA A 61 -2.60 -5.37 1.69
C ALA A 61 -3.22 -5.56 3.07
N LYS A 62 -3.18 -4.52 3.91
CA LYS A 62 -3.78 -4.59 5.24
C LYS A 62 -5.29 -4.74 5.16
N ALA A 63 -5.94 -4.05 4.23
CA ALA A 63 -7.39 -4.15 4.03
C ALA A 63 -7.83 -5.54 3.58
N GLU A 64 -6.96 -6.29 2.87
CA GLU A 64 -7.23 -7.66 2.45
C GLU A 64 -6.85 -8.71 3.50
N GLY A 65 -6.35 -8.29 4.66
CA GLY A 65 -6.02 -9.20 5.76
C GLY A 65 -4.73 -9.98 5.57
N LEU A 66 -3.79 -9.48 4.75
CA LEU A 66 -2.49 -10.14 4.57
C LEU A 66 -1.66 -10.01 5.85
N CYS A 67 -1.05 -11.10 6.28
CA CYS A 67 -0.12 -11.05 7.42
C CYS A 67 1.29 -10.65 6.99
N THR A 68 1.64 -10.89 5.72
CA THR A 68 2.94 -10.54 5.15
C THR A 68 2.74 -10.00 3.73
N ALA A 69 3.39 -8.89 3.41
CA ALA A 69 3.39 -8.32 2.08
C ALA A 69 4.80 -7.91 1.69
N GLY A 70 5.16 -8.11 0.43
CA GLY A 70 6.47 -7.76 -0.10
C GLY A 70 6.34 -7.05 -1.44
N ILE A 71 7.19 -6.06 -1.67
CA ILE A 71 7.23 -5.28 -2.90
C ILE A 71 8.24 -5.86 -3.87
N VAL A 72 7.88 -5.93 -5.16
CA VAL A 72 8.78 -6.34 -6.25
C VAL A 72 8.53 -5.42 -7.44
N ASP A 73 9.35 -4.37 -7.58
CA ASP A 73 9.27 -3.47 -8.72
C ASP A 73 10.39 -3.80 -9.71
N HIS A 74 10.10 -3.62 -11.00
CA HIS A 74 11.06 -3.95 -12.05
C HIS A 74 12.24 -2.99 -12.04
N ASP A 75 13.44 -3.56 -11.92
CA ASP A 75 14.71 -2.83 -12.04
C ASP A 75 14.84 -1.59 -11.12
N THR A 76 14.11 -1.56 -10.01
CA THR A 76 14.21 -0.42 -9.08
C THR A 76 13.88 -0.82 -7.65
N THR A 77 14.50 -0.14 -6.71
CA THR A 77 14.16 -0.20 -5.29
C THR A 77 13.60 1.13 -4.80
N ALA A 78 13.20 2.01 -5.72
CA ALA A 78 12.78 3.38 -5.39
C ALA A 78 11.60 3.43 -4.43
N GLY A 79 10.70 2.44 -4.48
CA GLY A 79 9.53 2.39 -3.59
C GLY A 79 9.76 1.72 -2.25
N ALA A 80 10.93 1.10 -2.03
CA ALA A 80 11.15 0.25 -0.86
C ALA A 80 11.08 1.00 0.46
N GLU A 81 11.62 2.21 0.52
CA GLU A 81 11.62 3.01 1.74
C GLU A 81 10.22 3.45 2.14
N GLU A 82 9.39 3.84 1.16
CA GLU A 82 8.00 4.23 1.41
C GLU A 82 7.13 3.04 1.83
N PHE A 83 7.35 1.89 1.20
CA PHE A 83 6.56 0.69 1.46
C PHE A 83 6.80 0.16 2.88
#